data_2bf049d69f18079f4c7fe5451c02d863
#
_entry.id   2bf049d69f18079f4c7fe5451c02d863
#
_cell.length_a   1.000
_cell.length_b   1.000
_cell.length_c   1.000
_cell.angle_alpha   90.00
_cell.angle_beta   90.00
_cell.angle_gamma   90.00
#
_symmetry.space_group_name_H-M   'P 1'
#
loop_
_entity.id
_entity.type
_entity.pdbx_description
1 polymer ?
#
loop_
_entity_poly.entity_id
_entity_poly.type
_entity_poly.pdbx_seq_one_letter_code
_entity_poly.pdbx_strand_id
1 'polypeptide(L)'
;TSPRLGITLVLDTRECLVTACFASLGRDPKFPRMPAADLVFGAIRRPDGSLPPKRHSYTADLAGKSIDWNYGSFNIAHVYQTERYYRVAFTPRALQRIMKNNSAMMGGERREAPKEAYEDYMDAVKIRDGLYAVSLLETNLCRRNGHGNNLFFLMNLKEMHDVGRSFGTNGEGEDENYTFGAFGAWFDAKEVMEMPGMYYIH
;
A
#
# COMPACT_ATOMS: atom_id res chain seq x y z
N THR A 1 0.78 20.87 17.92
CA THR A 1 1.13 19.43 17.89
C THR A 1 2.09 19.24 16.73
N SER A 2 3.26 18.63 16.99
CA SER A 2 4.23 18.27 15.94
C SER A 2 3.54 17.35 14.92
N PRO A 3 3.81 17.53 13.62
CA PRO A 3 3.29 16.59 12.63
C PRO A 3 3.80 15.19 12.97
N ARG A 4 2.90 14.23 12.98
CA ARG A 4 3.26 12.83 13.20
C ARG A 4 4.09 12.38 12.02
N LEU A 5 5.27 11.87 12.28
CA LEU A 5 6.25 11.48 11.27
C LEU A 5 6.61 10.01 11.44
N GLY A 6 6.54 9.25 10.36
CA GLY A 6 7.04 7.89 10.24
C GLY A 6 8.18 7.82 9.24
N ILE A 7 9.25 7.10 9.58
CA ILE A 7 10.37 6.87 8.66
C ILE A 7 10.52 5.36 8.45
N THR A 8 10.57 4.96 7.18
CA THR A 8 10.87 3.58 6.77
C THR A 8 12.01 3.58 5.77
N LEU A 9 12.96 2.68 5.97
CA LEU A 9 14.15 2.58 5.13
C LEU A 9 14.20 1.22 4.42
N VAL A 10 14.48 1.25 3.13
CA VAL A 10 14.89 0.08 2.34
C VAL A 10 16.37 0.22 2.04
N LEU A 11 17.16 -0.72 2.56
CA LEU A 11 18.62 -0.75 2.40
C LEU A 11 18.99 -1.83 1.39
N ASP A 12 19.47 -1.44 0.22
CA ASP A 12 20.12 -2.36 -0.72
C ASP A 12 21.60 -2.45 -0.41
N THR A 13 21.96 -3.44 0.41
CA THR A 13 23.35 -3.64 0.86
C THR A 13 24.28 -4.12 -0.25
N ARG A 14 23.75 -4.68 -1.35
CA ARG A 14 24.58 -5.11 -2.49
C ARG A 14 25.07 -3.94 -3.30
N GLU A 15 24.16 -3.01 -3.61
CA GLU A 15 24.46 -1.82 -4.42
C GLU A 15 24.87 -0.62 -3.53
N CYS A 16 24.79 -0.76 -2.21
CA CYS A 16 25.00 0.32 -1.24
C CYS A 16 24.05 1.51 -1.49
N LEU A 17 22.78 1.23 -1.72
CA LEU A 17 21.75 2.22 -1.96
C LEU A 17 20.70 2.22 -0.86
N VAL A 18 19.99 3.35 -0.72
CA VAL A 18 18.87 3.47 0.24
C VAL A 18 17.70 4.20 -0.39
N THR A 19 16.51 3.70 -0.12
CA THR A 19 15.25 4.42 -0.32
C THR A 19 14.62 4.67 1.03
N ALA A 20 14.36 5.93 1.35
CA ALA A 20 13.67 6.33 2.57
C ALA A 20 12.28 6.83 2.24
N CYS A 21 11.27 6.36 2.98
CA CYS A 21 9.91 6.89 2.96
C CYS A 21 9.70 7.71 4.23
N PHE A 22 9.38 8.98 4.06
CA PHE A 22 8.99 9.90 5.13
C PHE A 22 7.47 10.07 5.08
N ALA A 23 6.77 9.27 5.85
CA ALA A 23 5.33 9.34 6.00
C ALA A 23 4.94 10.37 7.07
N SER A 24 3.89 11.14 6.84
CA SER A 24 3.38 12.14 7.78
C SER A 24 1.87 12.26 7.71
N LEU A 25 1.25 12.78 8.76
CA LEU A 25 -0.18 13.06 8.82
C LEU A 25 -0.41 14.56 8.98
N GLY A 26 -1.50 15.06 8.35
CA GLY A 26 -1.99 16.39 8.61
C GLY A 26 -1.12 17.54 8.09
N ARG A 27 -0.41 17.34 6.98
CA ARG A 27 0.30 18.43 6.31
C ARG A 27 -0.64 19.56 5.85
N ASP A 28 -1.86 19.19 5.45
CA ASP A 28 -2.92 20.15 5.15
C ASP A 28 -3.81 20.32 6.40
N PRO A 29 -3.89 21.53 6.97
CA PRO A 29 -4.74 21.78 8.14
C PRO A 29 -6.22 21.49 7.94
N LYS A 30 -6.70 21.49 6.69
CA LYS A 30 -8.10 21.12 6.35
C LYS A 30 -8.34 19.62 6.48
N PHE A 31 -7.28 18.83 6.39
CA PHE A 31 -7.33 17.38 6.47
C PHE A 31 -6.30 16.87 7.49
N PRO A 32 -6.54 17.04 8.79
CA PRO A 32 -5.55 16.76 9.84
C PRO A 32 -5.14 15.29 9.96
N ARG A 33 -5.85 14.40 9.29
CA ARG A 33 -5.58 12.95 9.25
C ARG A 33 -5.13 12.46 7.88
N MET A 34 -5.01 13.35 6.91
CA MET A 34 -4.60 12.95 5.55
C MET A 34 -3.15 12.47 5.56
N PRO A 35 -2.89 11.26 5.06
CA PRO A 35 -1.53 10.76 4.92
C PRO A 35 -0.81 11.52 3.79
N ALA A 36 0.48 11.68 3.97
CA ALA A 36 1.41 12.16 2.95
C ALA A 36 2.72 11.38 3.06
N ALA A 37 3.40 11.20 1.95
CA ALA A 37 4.68 10.52 1.91
C ALA A 37 5.64 11.18 0.92
N ASP A 38 6.91 11.24 1.29
CA ASP A 38 8.00 11.65 0.41
C ASP A 38 9.01 10.53 0.32
N LEU A 39 9.40 10.16 -0.89
CA LEU A 39 10.47 9.19 -1.13
C LEU A 39 11.78 9.91 -1.42
N VAL A 40 12.84 9.52 -0.71
CA VAL A 40 14.18 10.07 -0.85
C VAL A 40 15.16 8.96 -1.19
N PHE A 41 15.99 9.20 -2.19
CA PHE A 41 16.96 8.24 -2.69
C PHE A 41 18.38 8.63 -2.30
N GLY A 42 19.02 7.76 -1.54
CA GLY A 42 20.35 7.95 -1.00
C GLY A 42 21.33 6.83 -1.39
N ALA A 43 22.51 6.94 -0.84
CA ALA A 43 23.54 5.90 -0.94
C ALA A 43 24.22 5.69 0.40
N ILE A 44 24.69 4.47 0.61
CA ILE A 44 25.51 4.07 1.75
C ILE A 44 26.97 4.17 1.31
N ARG A 45 27.81 4.79 2.12
CA ARG A 45 29.27 4.86 1.85
C ARG A 45 29.85 3.45 1.90
N ARG A 46 30.60 3.09 0.86
CA ARG A 46 31.32 1.82 0.78
C ARG A 46 32.51 1.80 1.77
N PRO A 47 33.07 0.62 2.08
CA PRO A 47 34.21 0.51 2.97
C PRO A 47 35.45 1.31 2.50
N ASP A 48 35.63 1.48 1.19
CA ASP A 48 36.69 2.29 0.58
C ASP A 48 36.45 3.80 0.63
N GLY A 49 35.33 4.22 1.24
CA GLY A 49 34.95 5.62 1.36
C GLY A 49 34.19 6.19 0.15
N SER A 50 34.04 5.45 -0.94
CA SER A 50 33.32 5.88 -2.14
C SER A 50 31.80 5.86 -1.95
N LEU A 51 31.08 6.59 -2.80
CA LEU A 51 29.63 6.50 -2.93
C LEU A 51 29.26 5.95 -4.31
N PRO A 52 28.24 5.09 -4.40
CA PRO A 52 27.70 4.66 -5.69
C PRO A 52 27.26 5.88 -6.52
N PRO A 53 27.53 5.91 -7.84
CA PRO A 53 27.10 7.02 -8.71
C PRO A 53 25.60 7.01 -9.00
N LYS A 54 24.98 5.84 -8.89
CA LYS A 54 23.53 5.65 -9.13
C LYS A 54 22.73 5.78 -7.84
N ARG A 55 21.42 5.94 -8.01
CA ARG A 55 20.39 5.87 -6.94
C ARG A 55 19.27 4.97 -7.42
N HIS A 56 18.45 4.47 -6.50
CA HIS A 56 17.15 3.94 -6.88
C HIS A 56 16.33 5.02 -7.60
N SER A 57 15.38 4.60 -8.42
CA SER A 57 14.51 5.52 -9.16
C SER A 57 13.10 4.99 -9.27
N TYR A 58 12.16 5.88 -9.51
CA TYR A 58 10.80 5.50 -9.85
C TYR A 58 10.76 4.60 -11.08
N THR A 59 9.73 3.75 -11.15
CA THR A 59 9.51 2.82 -12.24
C THR A 59 8.04 2.67 -12.58
N ALA A 60 7.74 2.43 -13.86
CA ALA A 60 6.42 2.06 -14.34
C ALA A 60 6.22 0.54 -14.45
N ASP A 61 7.16 -0.29 -14.00
CA ASP A 61 7.16 -1.75 -14.20
C ASP A 61 5.89 -2.43 -13.63
N LEU A 62 5.18 -1.80 -12.71
CA LEU A 62 3.96 -2.33 -12.11
C LEU A 62 2.70 -1.96 -12.89
N ALA A 63 2.74 -0.95 -13.75
CA ALA A 63 1.56 -0.49 -14.50
C ALA A 63 0.92 -1.63 -15.29
N GLY A 64 -0.40 -1.77 -15.17
CA GLY A 64 -1.18 -2.84 -15.80
C GLY A 64 -1.13 -4.20 -15.08
N LYS A 65 -0.42 -4.32 -13.96
CA LYS A 65 -0.37 -5.55 -13.16
C LYS A 65 -1.46 -5.57 -12.08
N SER A 66 -1.87 -6.78 -11.68
CA SER A 66 -2.89 -7.00 -10.66
C SER A 66 -2.52 -8.18 -9.78
N ILE A 67 -2.49 -7.95 -8.46
CA ILE A 67 -2.06 -8.93 -7.47
C ILE A 67 -3.09 -9.01 -6.35
N ASP A 68 -3.55 -10.22 -6.04
CA ASP A 68 -4.38 -10.52 -4.87
C ASP A 68 -3.47 -10.88 -3.69
N TRP A 69 -3.45 -10.03 -2.69
CA TRP A 69 -2.65 -10.15 -1.48
C TRP A 69 -3.42 -10.81 -0.35
N ASN A 70 -2.84 -11.86 0.23
CA ASN A 70 -3.38 -12.58 1.38
C ASN A 70 -2.61 -12.20 2.64
N TYR A 71 -3.25 -11.42 3.51
CA TYR A 71 -2.74 -10.97 4.81
C TYR A 71 -3.08 -11.93 5.96
N GLY A 72 -3.47 -13.17 5.65
CA GLY A 72 -3.89 -14.14 6.65
C GLY A 72 -5.38 -14.05 6.98
N SER A 73 -5.83 -12.99 7.64
CA SER A 73 -7.25 -12.78 8.01
C SER A 73 -8.12 -12.29 6.86
N PHE A 74 -7.55 -11.57 5.90
CA PHE A 74 -8.27 -11.03 4.74
C PHE A 74 -7.41 -11.06 3.46
N ASN A 75 -8.08 -10.93 2.33
CA ASN A 75 -7.44 -10.73 1.04
C ASN A 75 -7.84 -9.37 0.48
N ILE A 76 -6.90 -8.69 -0.17
CA ILE A 76 -7.14 -7.46 -0.90
C ILE A 76 -6.37 -7.49 -2.21
N ALA A 77 -7.00 -7.09 -3.29
CA ALA A 77 -6.35 -7.03 -4.58
C ALA A 77 -5.94 -5.60 -4.91
N HIS A 78 -4.70 -5.43 -5.31
CA HIS A 78 -4.20 -4.19 -5.88
C HIS A 78 -4.16 -4.29 -7.39
N VAL A 79 -4.86 -3.37 -8.07
CA VAL A 79 -4.77 -3.16 -9.51
C VAL A 79 -3.92 -1.92 -9.73
N TYR A 80 -2.69 -2.10 -10.17
CA TYR A 80 -1.76 -1.02 -10.50
C TYR A 80 -2.10 -0.47 -11.89
N GLN A 81 -2.96 0.55 -11.94
CA GLN A 81 -3.54 1.03 -13.19
C GLN A 81 -2.53 1.76 -14.05
N THR A 82 -1.76 2.62 -13.44
CA THR A 82 -0.69 3.39 -14.06
C THR A 82 0.57 3.39 -13.19
N GLU A 83 1.56 4.14 -13.55
CA GLU A 83 2.76 4.37 -12.72
C GLU A 83 2.48 5.19 -11.44
N ARG A 84 1.31 5.88 -11.38
CA ARG A 84 0.97 6.82 -10.30
C ARG A 84 -0.32 6.48 -9.56
N TYR A 85 -1.12 5.55 -10.08
CA TYR A 85 -2.44 5.25 -9.56
C TYR A 85 -2.66 3.75 -9.41
N TYR A 86 -3.24 3.39 -8.30
CA TYR A 86 -3.72 2.03 -8.03
C TYR A 86 -5.18 2.05 -7.62
N ARG A 87 -5.81 0.93 -7.73
CA ARG A 87 -7.16 0.69 -7.25
C ARG A 87 -7.18 -0.55 -6.37
N VAL A 88 -7.91 -0.46 -5.27
CA VAL A 88 -8.26 -1.63 -4.47
C VAL A 88 -9.42 -2.36 -5.12
N ALA A 89 -9.33 -3.68 -5.19
CA ALA A 89 -10.37 -4.57 -5.68
C ALA A 89 -10.50 -5.80 -4.77
N PHE A 90 -11.58 -6.55 -4.93
CA PHE A 90 -11.80 -7.79 -4.20
C PHE A 90 -12.02 -8.91 -5.21
N THR A 91 -11.20 -9.95 -5.15
CA THR A 91 -11.37 -11.15 -5.95
C THR A 91 -12.54 -11.98 -5.41
N PRO A 92 -13.15 -12.88 -6.22
CA PRO A 92 -14.16 -13.83 -5.73
C PRO A 92 -13.69 -14.62 -4.50
N ARG A 93 -12.40 -14.96 -4.46
CA ARG A 93 -11.78 -15.65 -3.32
C ARG A 93 -11.74 -14.76 -2.06
N ALA A 94 -11.41 -13.48 -2.21
CA ALA A 94 -11.45 -12.51 -1.13
C ALA A 94 -12.87 -12.35 -0.60
N LEU A 95 -13.86 -12.20 -1.48
CA LEU A 95 -15.27 -12.08 -1.11
C LEU A 95 -15.78 -13.32 -0.36
N GLN A 96 -15.49 -14.53 -0.83
CA GLN A 96 -15.86 -15.76 -0.12
C GLN A 96 -15.29 -15.81 1.30
N ARG A 97 -14.05 -15.36 1.48
CA ARG A 97 -13.38 -15.33 2.79
C ARG A 97 -14.01 -14.28 3.70
N ILE A 98 -14.31 -13.11 3.18
CA ILE A 98 -15.04 -12.04 3.87
C ILE A 98 -16.44 -12.55 4.29
N MET A 99 -17.19 -13.18 3.40
CA MET A 99 -18.51 -13.74 3.72
C MET A 99 -18.44 -14.84 4.78
N LYS A 100 -17.42 -15.69 4.75
CA LYS A 100 -17.22 -16.75 5.75
C LYS A 100 -16.89 -16.15 7.13
N ASN A 101 -16.05 -15.13 7.19
CA ASN A 101 -15.70 -14.46 8.44
C ASN A 101 -16.88 -13.67 9.00
N ASN A 102 -17.70 -13.05 8.16
CA ASN A 102 -18.91 -12.34 8.59
C ASN A 102 -20.01 -13.25 9.14
N SER A 103 -20.17 -14.43 8.58
CA SER A 103 -21.11 -15.40 9.17
C SER A 103 -20.69 -15.85 10.57
N ALA A 104 -19.41 -15.71 10.93
CA ALA A 104 -18.88 -15.97 12.27
C ALA A 104 -18.97 -14.74 13.22
N MET A 105 -19.13 -13.53 12.67
CA MET A 105 -19.19 -12.26 13.41
C MET A 105 -20.59 -11.61 13.38
N MET A 106 -21.65 -12.38 13.30
CA MET A 106 -23.04 -11.92 13.21
C MET A 106 -23.45 -11.05 14.41
N GLY A 107 -23.24 -9.75 14.30
CA GLY A 107 -23.61 -8.73 15.29
C GLY A 107 -23.37 -7.28 14.85
N GLY A 108 -22.65 -7.06 13.77
CA GLY A 108 -22.34 -5.72 13.27
C GLY A 108 -23.28 -5.25 12.15
N GLU A 109 -23.61 -3.97 12.16
CA GLU A 109 -24.38 -3.35 11.07
C GLU A 109 -23.66 -3.52 9.72
N ARG A 110 -24.39 -4.03 8.74
CA ARG A 110 -23.92 -4.07 7.34
C ARG A 110 -23.83 -2.63 6.83
N ARG A 111 -22.64 -2.12 6.60
CA ARG A 111 -22.44 -0.90 5.85
C ARG A 111 -22.40 -1.21 4.36
N GLU A 112 -23.16 -0.45 3.57
CA GLU A 112 -23.08 -0.55 2.12
C GLU A 112 -21.68 -0.15 1.63
N ALA A 113 -21.13 -0.95 0.73
CA ALA A 113 -19.88 -0.63 0.06
C ALA A 113 -20.02 0.67 -0.75
N PRO A 114 -18.95 1.44 -0.90
CA PRO A 114 -18.94 2.52 -1.87
C PRO A 114 -19.26 1.95 -3.25
N LYS A 115 -20.26 2.51 -3.93
CA LYS A 115 -20.73 2.07 -5.26
C LYS A 115 -19.68 2.28 -6.36
N GLU A 116 -18.58 2.96 -6.05
CA GLU A 116 -17.50 3.26 -6.97
C GLU A 116 -16.19 2.73 -6.41
N ALA A 117 -15.48 1.94 -7.21
CA ALA A 117 -14.10 1.62 -6.94
C ALA A 117 -13.32 2.94 -6.80
N TYR A 118 -12.61 3.14 -5.70
CA TYR A 118 -11.79 4.33 -5.58
C TYR A 118 -10.38 4.03 -6.05
N GLU A 119 -9.85 5.02 -6.74
CA GLU A 119 -8.48 5.09 -7.19
C GLU A 119 -7.70 6.00 -6.24
N ASP A 120 -6.49 5.59 -5.91
CA ASP A 120 -5.62 6.37 -5.05
C ASP A 120 -4.18 6.38 -5.58
N TYR A 121 -3.32 7.15 -4.95
CA TYR A 121 -1.99 7.43 -5.45
C TYR A 121 -0.99 6.34 -5.07
N MET A 122 -0.04 6.09 -5.96
CA MET A 122 1.09 5.21 -5.70
C MET A 122 2.39 5.77 -6.24
N ASP A 123 3.48 5.35 -5.62
CA ASP A 123 4.83 5.44 -6.15
C ASP A 123 5.48 4.07 -6.09
N ALA A 124 6.11 3.65 -7.18
CA ALA A 124 6.90 2.43 -7.24
C ALA A 124 8.36 2.76 -7.54
N VAL A 125 9.26 2.13 -6.81
CA VAL A 125 10.70 2.29 -6.93
C VAL A 125 11.32 0.93 -7.22
N LYS A 126 12.07 0.81 -8.30
CA LYS A 126 12.79 -0.43 -8.60
C LYS A 126 14.04 -0.52 -7.75
N ILE A 127 14.07 -1.50 -6.84
CA ILE A 127 15.25 -1.81 -6.02
C ILE A 127 16.21 -2.69 -6.85
N ARG A 128 15.66 -3.73 -7.46
CA ARG A 128 16.31 -4.60 -8.44
C ARG A 128 15.27 -5.39 -9.23
N ASP A 129 15.68 -6.22 -10.15
CA ASP A 129 14.75 -7.00 -10.96
C ASP A 129 13.86 -7.92 -10.09
N GLY A 130 12.53 -7.72 -10.21
CA GLY A 130 11.51 -8.42 -9.44
C GLY A 130 11.34 -7.92 -7.99
N LEU A 131 12.11 -6.93 -7.54
CA LEU A 131 12.02 -6.38 -6.19
C LEU A 131 11.74 -4.87 -6.23
N TYR A 132 10.64 -4.45 -5.63
CA TYR A 132 10.14 -3.07 -5.68
C TYR A 132 9.82 -2.56 -4.29
N ALA A 133 10.16 -1.31 -4.00
CA ALA A 133 9.58 -0.58 -2.89
C ALA A 133 8.37 0.21 -3.40
N VAL A 134 7.22 0.04 -2.76
CA VAL A 134 5.95 0.63 -3.19
C VAL A 134 5.38 1.47 -2.05
N SER A 135 4.96 2.68 -2.38
CA SER A 135 4.20 3.56 -1.49
C SER A 135 2.79 3.68 -2.05
N LEU A 136 1.80 3.20 -1.31
CA LEU A 136 0.39 3.46 -1.58
C LEU A 136 -0.09 4.55 -0.63
N LEU A 137 -0.80 5.54 -1.14
CA LEU A 137 -1.18 6.71 -0.38
C LEU A 137 -2.70 6.92 -0.44
N GLU A 138 -3.41 6.56 0.62
CA GLU A 138 -4.87 6.56 0.72
C GLU A 138 -5.44 7.98 0.95
N THR A 139 -5.20 8.90 0.02
CA THR A 139 -5.67 10.29 0.13
C THR A 139 -7.13 10.46 -0.29
N ASN A 140 -7.56 9.76 -1.34
CA ASN A 140 -8.95 9.79 -1.78
C ASN A 140 -9.84 9.02 -0.80
N LEU A 141 -9.34 7.90 -0.25
CA LEU A 141 -10.00 7.20 0.84
C LEU A 141 -10.17 8.13 2.06
N CYS A 142 -9.12 8.84 2.44
CA CYS A 142 -9.17 9.78 3.56
C CYS A 142 -10.15 10.93 3.34
N ARG A 143 -10.25 11.47 2.14
CA ARG A 143 -11.23 12.52 1.81
C ARG A 143 -12.67 12.03 1.95
N ARG A 144 -12.93 10.76 1.64
CA ARG A 144 -14.27 10.14 1.71
C ARG A 144 -14.65 9.71 3.13
N ASN A 145 -13.72 9.06 3.82
CA ASN A 145 -13.98 8.33 5.07
C ASN A 145 -13.40 9.02 6.30
N GLY A 146 -12.60 10.08 6.13
CA GLY A 146 -11.97 10.81 7.24
C GLY A 146 -10.72 10.14 7.81
N HIS A 147 -10.30 8.99 7.28
CA HIS A 147 -9.11 8.25 7.69
C HIS A 147 -8.42 7.62 6.48
N GLY A 148 -7.13 7.34 6.59
CA GLY A 148 -6.34 6.72 5.53
C GLY A 148 -4.89 6.55 5.94
N ASN A 149 -4.17 5.73 5.19
CA ASN A 149 -2.82 5.30 5.49
C ASN A 149 -1.85 5.59 4.36
N ASN A 150 -0.59 5.71 4.68
CA ASN A 150 0.52 5.41 3.80
C ASN A 150 0.95 3.96 4.07
N LEU A 151 0.84 3.12 3.05
CA LEU A 151 1.36 1.75 3.07
C LEU A 151 2.68 1.76 2.30
N PHE A 152 3.79 1.60 3.00
CA PHE A 152 5.10 1.51 2.36
C PHE A 152 5.67 0.12 2.56
N PHE A 153 5.88 -0.61 1.46
CA PHE A 153 6.28 -2.02 1.52
C PHE A 153 7.28 -2.40 0.43
N LEU A 154 8.07 -3.41 0.74
CA LEU A 154 8.97 -4.08 -0.18
C LEU A 154 8.25 -5.30 -0.76
N MET A 155 8.10 -5.33 -2.08
CA MET A 155 7.38 -6.34 -2.84
C MET A 155 8.34 -7.18 -3.67
N ASN A 156 8.38 -8.49 -3.44
CA ASN A 156 9.14 -9.45 -4.21
C ASN A 156 8.21 -10.22 -5.17
N LEU A 157 8.26 -9.87 -6.43
CA LEU A 157 7.42 -10.50 -7.47
C LEU A 157 7.91 -11.87 -7.93
N LYS A 158 9.13 -12.27 -7.58
CA LYS A 158 9.66 -13.60 -7.90
C LYS A 158 9.12 -14.67 -6.94
N GLU A 159 8.93 -14.27 -5.69
CA GLU A 159 8.44 -15.15 -4.62
C GLU A 159 7.01 -14.81 -4.19
N MET A 160 6.43 -13.77 -4.80
CA MET A 160 5.07 -13.32 -4.57
C MET A 160 4.77 -13.10 -3.08
N HIS A 161 5.61 -12.30 -2.43
CA HIS A 161 5.34 -11.83 -1.07
C HIS A 161 5.71 -10.36 -0.92
N ASP A 162 5.10 -9.72 0.08
CA ASP A 162 5.46 -8.39 0.52
C ASP A 162 5.74 -8.35 2.02
N VAL A 163 6.40 -7.27 2.43
CA VAL A 163 6.56 -6.87 3.83
C VAL A 163 6.64 -5.35 3.89
N GLY A 164 5.90 -4.77 4.81
CA GLY A 164 5.83 -3.32 4.88
C GLY A 164 5.34 -2.78 6.21
N ARG A 165 5.02 -1.49 6.16
CA ARG A 165 4.50 -0.71 7.28
C ARG A 165 3.29 0.08 6.83
N SER A 166 2.24 0.04 7.63
CA SER A 166 1.12 0.97 7.59
C SER A 166 1.38 2.12 8.57
N PHE A 167 1.17 3.34 8.10
CA PHE A 167 1.26 4.55 8.92
C PHE A 167 0.13 5.50 8.55
N GLY A 168 -0.78 5.76 9.50
CA GLY A 168 -1.95 6.57 9.20
C GLY A 168 -2.92 6.65 10.36
N THR A 169 -4.22 6.59 10.04
CA THR A 169 -5.30 6.60 11.03
C THR A 169 -6.37 5.58 10.66
N ASN A 170 -6.95 4.90 11.67
CA ASN A 170 -8.08 3.99 11.49
C ASN A 170 -9.44 4.73 11.43
N GLY A 171 -10.52 3.96 11.21
CA GLY A 171 -11.88 4.50 11.14
C GLY A 171 -12.38 5.16 12.44
N GLU A 172 -11.78 4.85 13.57
CA GLU A 172 -12.06 5.44 14.88
C GLU A 172 -11.25 6.73 15.10
N GLY A 173 -10.33 7.02 14.20
CA GLY A 173 -9.47 8.21 14.23
C GLY A 173 -8.26 8.08 15.12
N GLU A 174 -7.92 6.86 15.49
CA GLU A 174 -6.70 6.55 16.21
C GLU A 174 -5.53 6.41 15.24
N ASP A 175 -4.32 6.69 15.74
CA ASP A 175 -3.11 6.54 14.95
C ASP A 175 -2.78 5.06 14.73
N GLU A 176 -2.54 4.72 13.47
CA GLU A 176 -2.06 3.40 13.08
C GLU A 176 -0.58 3.44 12.72
N ASN A 177 0.17 2.51 13.29
CA ASN A 177 1.58 2.34 13.00
C ASN A 177 1.98 0.89 13.29
N TYR A 178 1.86 0.04 12.28
CA TYR A 178 2.16 -1.38 12.40
C TYR A 178 2.87 -1.93 11.17
N THR A 179 3.53 -3.07 11.32
CA THR A 179 4.13 -3.83 10.23
C THR A 179 3.16 -4.89 9.72
N PHE A 180 3.23 -5.18 8.43
CA PHE A 180 2.43 -6.21 7.79
C PHE A 180 3.27 -7.03 6.81
N GLY A 181 2.71 -8.15 6.36
CA GLY A 181 3.24 -8.95 5.28
C GLY A 181 2.15 -9.80 4.66
N ALA A 182 2.28 -10.10 3.38
CA ALA A 182 1.32 -10.87 2.63
C ALA A 182 1.99 -11.81 1.61
N PHE A 183 1.24 -12.84 1.22
CA PHE A 183 1.55 -13.64 0.06
C PHE A 183 0.62 -13.28 -1.08
N GLY A 184 1.19 -13.06 -2.27
CA GLY A 184 0.47 -12.60 -3.45
C GLY A 184 0.15 -13.72 -4.43
N ALA A 185 -0.84 -13.46 -5.27
CA ALA A 185 -1.13 -14.23 -6.48
C ALA A 185 -1.56 -13.29 -7.61
N TRP A 186 -1.09 -13.56 -8.81
CA TRP A 186 -1.56 -12.83 -9.99
C TRP A 186 -3.05 -13.09 -10.24
N PHE A 187 -3.77 -12.09 -10.69
CA PHE A 187 -5.15 -12.25 -11.17
C PHE A 187 -5.42 -11.34 -12.38
N ASP A 188 -6.46 -11.65 -13.16
CA ASP A 188 -6.90 -10.77 -14.23
C ASP A 188 -7.86 -9.71 -13.66
N ALA A 189 -7.48 -8.43 -13.76
CA ALA A 189 -8.28 -7.31 -13.26
C ALA A 189 -9.66 -7.22 -13.96
N LYS A 190 -9.83 -7.81 -15.14
CA LYS A 190 -11.12 -7.85 -15.85
C LYS A 190 -12.15 -8.71 -15.09
N GLU A 191 -11.72 -9.76 -14.42
CA GLU A 191 -12.61 -10.65 -13.65
C GLU A 191 -13.28 -9.93 -12.45
N VAL A 192 -12.68 -8.83 -11.98
CA VAL A 192 -13.18 -8.09 -10.80
C VAL A 192 -14.05 -6.91 -11.18
N MET A 193 -13.91 -6.35 -12.38
CA MET A 193 -14.63 -5.14 -12.81
C MET A 193 -16.14 -5.34 -13.00
N GLU A 194 -16.62 -6.57 -13.10
CA GLU A 194 -18.02 -6.90 -13.40
C GLU A 194 -18.88 -7.25 -12.18
N MET A 195 -18.31 -7.21 -10.96
CA MET A 195 -19.05 -7.59 -9.75
C MET A 195 -19.81 -6.41 -9.15
N PRO A 196 -21.15 -6.39 -9.23
CA PRO A 196 -21.96 -5.40 -8.52
C PRO A 196 -21.97 -5.68 -7.01
N GLY A 197 -21.70 -4.68 -6.21
CA GLY A 197 -21.94 -4.70 -4.76
C GLY A 197 -20.80 -5.27 -3.90
N MET A 198 -19.60 -4.72 -3.99
CA MET A 198 -18.53 -5.04 -3.04
C MET A 198 -18.73 -4.35 -1.69
N TYR A 199 -18.57 -5.10 -0.59
CA TYR A 199 -18.72 -4.62 0.77
C TYR A 199 -17.35 -4.46 1.44
N TYR A 200 -17.08 -3.29 2.00
CA TYR A 200 -16.01 -3.12 2.97
C TYR A 200 -16.50 -3.59 4.34
N ILE A 201 -15.64 -4.33 5.02
CA ILE A 201 -15.84 -4.70 6.42
C ILE A 201 -14.67 -4.07 7.17
N HIS A 202 -15.03 -3.21 8.07
CA HIS A 202 -14.10 -2.67 9.08
C HIS A 202 -14.04 -3.61 10.26
#